data_5b9d77f13ad0fa068ef2e9cb59dceca1
#
_entry.id   5b9d77f13ad0fa068ef2e9cb59dceca1
#
_cell.length_a   1.000
_cell.length_b   1.000
_cell.length_c   1.000
_cell.angle_alpha   90.00
_cell.angle_beta   90.00
_cell.angle_gamma   90.00
#
_symmetry.space_group_name_H-M   'P 1'
#
loop_
_entity.id
_entity.type
_entity.pdbx_description
1 polymer ?
#
loop_
_entity_poly.entity_id
_entity_poly.type
_entity_poly.pdbx_seq_one_letter_code
_entity_poly.pdbx_strand_id
1 'polypeptide(L)'
;AHNQLILLSILLLISHFLLSKSVRHDALVMCVCGAIGITVDSLLVWFGVFKFDNMPYWLGLLWLYFALCLDYSLALFRKFPLLLQAILGGIFGCLSYLAGAKFDAVMLPLGEVWSGLILVLIWSCLFPVLLIISSRITTVDLALEDGR
;
A
#
# COMPACT_ATOMS: atom_id res chain seq x y z
N ALA A 1 6.34 -3.25 24.18
CA ALA A 1 5.26 -2.59 23.40
C ALA A 1 5.33 -2.91 21.91
N HIS A 2 6.49 -2.82 21.24
CA HIS A 2 6.63 -3.02 19.79
C HIS A 2 6.18 -4.43 19.33
N ASN A 3 6.65 -5.48 20.00
CA ASN A 3 6.29 -6.86 19.65
C ASN A 3 4.80 -7.18 19.86
N GLN A 4 4.15 -6.50 20.81
CA GLN A 4 2.71 -6.66 21.06
C GLN A 4 1.88 -6.05 19.93
N LEU A 5 2.30 -4.92 19.36
CA LEU A 5 1.64 -4.28 18.22
C LEU A 5 1.76 -5.13 16.96
N ILE A 6 2.93 -5.71 16.70
CA ILE A 6 3.13 -6.64 15.59
C ILE A 6 2.25 -7.89 15.74
N LEU A 7 2.22 -8.49 16.94
CA LEU A 7 1.36 -9.64 17.22
C LEU A 7 -0.12 -9.31 17.01
N LEU A 8 -0.56 -8.16 17.51
CA LEU A 8 -1.94 -7.70 17.30
C LEU A 8 -2.26 -7.52 15.81
N SER A 9 -1.35 -6.91 15.05
CA SER A 9 -1.52 -6.76 13.60
C SER A 9 -1.64 -8.12 12.91
N ILE A 10 -0.79 -9.08 13.22
CA ILE A 10 -0.87 -10.44 12.65
C ILE A 10 -2.19 -11.11 13.02
N LEU A 11 -2.65 -10.99 14.26
CA LEU A 11 -3.95 -11.54 14.69
C LEU A 11 -5.12 -10.91 13.93
N LEU A 12 -5.06 -9.61 13.66
CA LEU A 12 -6.06 -8.91 12.85
C LEU A 12 -6.06 -9.42 11.39
N LEU A 13 -4.90 -9.66 10.78
CA LEU A 13 -4.81 -10.28 9.46
C LEU A 13 -5.41 -11.68 9.45
N ILE A 14 -5.09 -12.50 10.44
CA ILE A 14 -5.67 -13.85 10.57
C ILE A 14 -7.19 -13.74 10.71
N SER A 15 -7.69 -12.85 11.55
CA SER A 15 -9.15 -12.65 11.72
C SER A 15 -9.82 -12.18 10.42
N HIS A 16 -9.15 -11.32 9.63
CA HIS A 16 -9.65 -10.93 8.31
C HIS A 16 -9.83 -12.16 7.42
N PHE A 17 -8.83 -13.03 7.29
CA PHE A 17 -8.91 -14.22 6.46
C PHE A 17 -9.92 -15.26 6.95
N LEU A 18 -10.15 -15.35 8.26
CA LEU A 18 -11.20 -16.20 8.82
C LEU A 18 -12.61 -15.69 8.49
N LEU A 19 -12.77 -14.38 8.32
CA LEU A 19 -14.05 -13.74 8.00
C LEU A 19 -14.23 -13.44 6.51
N SER A 20 -13.18 -13.56 5.72
CA SER A 20 -13.18 -13.27 4.28
C SER A 20 -14.09 -14.24 3.53
N LYS A 21 -14.87 -13.70 2.60
CA LYS A 21 -15.72 -14.48 1.68
C LYS A 21 -14.91 -15.11 0.55
N SER A 22 -13.75 -14.58 0.21
CA SER A 22 -12.87 -15.06 -0.85
C SER A 22 -11.40 -14.93 -0.42
N VAL A 23 -10.95 -15.88 0.40
CA VAL A 23 -9.57 -15.94 0.92
C VAL A 23 -8.53 -15.92 -0.19
N ARG A 24 -8.80 -16.67 -1.30
CA ARG A 24 -7.89 -16.74 -2.45
C ARG A 24 -7.72 -15.36 -3.10
N HIS A 25 -8.82 -14.64 -3.31
CA HIS A 25 -8.83 -13.32 -3.91
C HIS A 25 -8.05 -12.32 -3.04
N ASP A 26 -8.39 -12.23 -1.76
CA ASP A 26 -7.73 -11.33 -0.82
C ASP A 26 -6.22 -11.62 -0.72
N ALA A 27 -5.85 -12.91 -0.70
CA ALA A 27 -4.45 -13.32 -0.70
C ALA A 27 -3.72 -12.90 -1.98
N LEU A 28 -4.35 -13.02 -3.16
CA LEU A 28 -3.76 -12.60 -4.44
C LEU A 28 -3.55 -11.08 -4.49
N VAL A 29 -4.56 -10.30 -4.12
CA VAL A 29 -4.45 -8.83 -4.08
C VAL A 29 -3.36 -8.42 -3.09
N MET A 30 -3.36 -9.01 -1.92
CA MET A 30 -2.37 -8.73 -0.87
C MET A 30 -0.95 -9.06 -1.33
N CYS A 31 -0.74 -10.22 -1.96
CA CYS A 31 0.57 -10.63 -2.45
C CYS A 31 1.06 -9.75 -3.61
N VAL A 32 0.21 -9.50 -4.60
CA VAL A 32 0.61 -8.75 -5.81
C VAL A 32 0.78 -7.27 -5.49
N CYS A 33 -0.24 -6.62 -4.93
CA CYS A 33 -0.17 -5.18 -4.64
C CYS A 33 0.81 -4.88 -3.49
N GLY A 34 0.88 -5.74 -2.48
CA GLY A 34 1.84 -5.63 -1.39
C GLY A 34 3.28 -5.77 -1.88
N ALA A 35 3.56 -6.75 -2.75
CA ALA A 35 4.89 -6.93 -3.34
C ALA A 35 5.32 -5.71 -4.19
N ILE A 36 4.40 -5.15 -4.99
CA ILE A 36 4.67 -3.93 -5.76
C ILE A 36 5.04 -2.79 -4.82
N GLY A 37 4.25 -2.56 -3.78
CA GLY A 37 4.50 -1.48 -2.83
C GLY A 37 5.82 -1.63 -2.09
N ILE A 38 6.11 -2.82 -1.55
CA ILE A 38 7.39 -3.12 -0.89
C ILE A 38 8.57 -2.92 -1.85
N THR A 39 8.41 -3.30 -3.12
CA THR A 39 9.44 -3.11 -4.14
C THR A 39 9.68 -1.62 -4.40
N VAL A 40 8.63 -0.83 -4.56
CA VAL A 40 8.72 0.63 -4.76
C VAL A 40 9.43 1.27 -3.57
N ASP A 41 9.04 0.95 -2.34
CA ASP A 41 9.69 1.48 -1.13
C ASP A 41 11.16 1.07 -1.04
N SER A 42 11.48 -0.18 -1.38
CA SER A 42 12.86 -0.66 -1.40
C SER A 42 13.72 0.11 -2.41
N LEU A 43 13.16 0.43 -3.57
CA LEU A 43 13.83 1.26 -4.59
C LEU A 43 14.02 2.70 -4.07
N LEU A 44 13.02 3.29 -3.43
CA LEU A 44 13.10 4.62 -2.86
C LEU A 44 14.17 4.71 -1.75
N VAL A 45 14.29 3.68 -0.92
CA VAL A 45 15.38 3.55 0.06
C VAL A 45 16.73 3.45 -0.65
N TRP A 46 16.82 2.62 -1.70
CA TRP A 46 18.06 2.45 -2.44
C TRP A 46 18.52 3.74 -3.14
N PHE A 47 17.59 4.51 -3.70
CA PHE A 47 17.88 5.82 -4.29
C PHE A 47 18.06 6.95 -3.25
N GLY A 48 17.93 6.66 -1.96
CA GLY A 48 18.14 7.63 -0.89
C GLY A 48 17.06 8.69 -0.77
N VAL A 49 15.85 8.43 -1.29
CA VAL A 49 14.71 9.35 -1.14
C VAL A 49 14.25 9.40 0.31
N PHE A 50 14.24 8.24 0.96
CA PHE A 50 14.09 8.10 2.40
C PHE A 50 14.94 6.93 2.93
N LYS A 51 15.14 6.88 4.25
CA LYS A 51 16.00 5.90 4.90
C LYS A 51 15.39 5.47 6.23
N PHE A 52 15.59 4.19 6.54
CA PHE A 52 15.35 3.59 7.85
C PHE A 52 16.68 3.18 8.48
N ASP A 53 16.78 3.18 9.80
CA ASP A 53 17.94 2.62 10.50
C ASP A 53 18.11 1.13 10.20
N ASN A 54 16.99 0.41 10.21
CA ASN A 54 16.86 -0.97 9.74
C ASN A 54 15.53 -1.09 9.01
N MET A 55 15.48 -1.93 7.95
CA MET A 55 14.23 -2.16 7.22
C MET A 55 13.14 -2.66 8.17
N PRO A 56 12.10 -1.86 8.43
CA PRO A 56 11.16 -2.19 9.50
C PRO A 56 10.13 -3.23 9.05
N TYR A 57 9.93 -4.27 9.85
CA TYR A 57 8.89 -5.29 9.57
C TYR A 57 7.48 -4.70 9.50
N TRP A 58 7.21 -3.62 10.23
CA TRP A 58 5.90 -2.96 10.20
C TRP A 58 5.58 -2.35 8.83
N LEU A 59 6.57 -1.96 8.04
CA LEU A 59 6.38 -1.44 6.69
C LEU A 59 5.79 -2.52 5.76
N GLY A 60 6.28 -3.75 5.87
CA GLY A 60 5.69 -4.88 5.16
C GLY A 60 4.23 -5.12 5.56
N LEU A 61 3.93 -5.13 6.87
CA LEU A 61 2.56 -5.23 7.36
C LEU A 61 1.68 -4.09 6.86
N LEU A 62 2.20 -2.85 6.85
CA LEU A 62 1.48 -1.69 6.31
C LEU A 62 1.06 -1.92 4.86
N TRP A 63 1.98 -2.42 4.01
CA TRP A 63 1.68 -2.72 2.62
C TRP A 63 0.65 -3.83 2.45
N LEU A 64 0.69 -4.87 3.30
CA LEU A 64 -0.33 -5.93 3.27
C LEU A 64 -1.72 -5.39 3.61
N TYR A 65 -1.83 -4.55 4.64
CA TYR A 65 -3.09 -3.89 4.97
C TYR A 65 -3.56 -2.91 3.89
N PHE A 66 -2.63 -2.09 3.36
CA PHE A 66 -2.95 -1.18 2.29
C PHE A 66 -3.49 -1.91 1.06
N ALA A 67 -2.85 -3.03 0.69
CA ALA A 67 -3.31 -3.86 -0.42
C ALA A 67 -4.74 -4.38 -0.22
N LEU A 68 -5.08 -4.86 0.99
CA LEU A 68 -6.45 -5.25 1.31
C LEU A 68 -7.41 -4.07 1.19
N CYS A 69 -7.02 -2.87 1.66
CA CYS A 69 -7.87 -1.69 1.56
C CYS A 69 -8.22 -1.32 0.11
N LEU A 70 -7.42 -1.69 -0.90
CA LEU A 70 -7.71 -1.40 -2.31
C LEU A 70 -9.04 -2.00 -2.78
N ASP A 71 -9.44 -3.16 -2.24
CA ASP A 71 -10.67 -3.84 -2.61
C ASP A 71 -11.85 -3.55 -1.67
N TYR A 72 -11.57 -3.02 -0.50
CA TYR A 72 -12.60 -2.67 0.48
C TYR A 72 -12.83 -1.16 0.53
N SER A 73 -12.14 -0.46 1.41
CA SER A 73 -12.37 0.97 1.65
C SER A 73 -11.92 1.87 0.49
N LEU A 74 -10.84 1.52 -0.19
CA LEU A 74 -10.31 2.31 -1.31
C LEU A 74 -10.95 1.95 -2.67
N ALA A 75 -11.76 0.90 -2.75
CA ALA A 75 -12.47 0.51 -3.97
C ALA A 75 -13.38 1.63 -4.51
N LEU A 76 -13.88 2.51 -3.64
CA LEU A 76 -14.66 3.69 -4.03
C LEU A 76 -13.90 4.59 -5.01
N PHE A 77 -12.58 4.71 -4.86
CA PHE A 77 -11.75 5.56 -5.71
C PHE A 77 -11.68 5.08 -7.17
N ARG A 78 -11.99 3.82 -7.45
CA ARG A 78 -12.09 3.28 -8.82
C ARG A 78 -13.17 3.99 -9.67
N LYS A 79 -14.16 4.61 -9.01
CA LYS A 79 -15.23 5.38 -9.68
C LYS A 79 -14.79 6.78 -10.11
N PHE A 80 -13.67 7.26 -9.61
CA PHE A 80 -13.16 8.59 -9.92
C PHE A 80 -12.34 8.58 -11.20
N PRO A 81 -12.29 9.72 -11.94
CA PRO A 81 -11.41 9.84 -13.08
C PRO A 81 -9.94 9.67 -12.68
N LEU A 82 -9.14 9.14 -13.60
CA LEU A 82 -7.73 8.80 -13.36
C LEU A 82 -6.93 9.98 -12.79
N LEU A 83 -7.21 11.19 -13.29
CA LEU A 83 -6.54 12.40 -12.80
C LEU A 83 -6.81 12.63 -11.30
N LEU A 84 -8.04 12.43 -10.84
CA LEU A 84 -8.38 12.60 -9.43
C LEU A 84 -7.75 11.50 -8.57
N GLN A 85 -7.70 10.27 -9.06
CA GLN A 85 -6.97 9.19 -8.38
C GLN A 85 -5.48 9.54 -8.24
N ALA A 86 -4.86 10.06 -9.29
CA ALA A 86 -3.46 10.49 -9.27
C ALA A 86 -3.21 11.63 -8.27
N ILE A 87 -4.05 12.67 -8.27
CA ILE A 87 -3.94 13.80 -7.34
C ILE A 87 -4.08 13.31 -5.89
N LEU A 88 -5.10 12.52 -5.59
CA LEU A 88 -5.34 12.01 -4.24
C LEU A 88 -4.22 11.06 -3.80
N GLY A 89 -3.78 10.15 -4.67
CA GLY A 89 -2.65 9.27 -4.40
C GLY A 89 -1.38 10.06 -4.10
N GLY A 90 -1.04 11.05 -4.91
CA GLY A 90 0.12 11.90 -4.72
C GLY A 90 0.09 12.66 -3.39
N ILE A 91 -1.04 13.30 -3.07
CA ILE A 91 -1.19 14.08 -1.84
C ILE A 91 -1.13 13.16 -0.61
N PHE A 92 -2.00 12.15 -0.52
CA PHE A 92 -2.09 11.32 0.68
C PHE A 92 -0.89 10.38 0.83
N GLY A 93 -0.34 9.88 -0.28
CA GLY A 93 0.89 9.11 -0.26
C GLY A 93 2.06 9.93 0.28
N CYS A 94 2.29 11.12 -0.26
CA CYS A 94 3.34 12.02 0.24
C CYS A 94 3.14 12.38 1.71
N LEU A 95 1.93 12.79 2.10
CA LEU A 95 1.63 13.17 3.49
C LEU A 95 1.90 12.05 4.49
N SER A 96 1.68 10.78 4.11
CA SER A 96 1.93 9.64 4.98
C SER A 96 3.42 9.49 5.33
N TYR A 97 4.33 9.70 4.37
CA TYR A 97 5.78 9.66 4.60
C TYR A 97 6.28 10.89 5.36
N LEU A 98 5.77 12.08 5.04
CA LEU A 98 6.11 13.30 5.78
C LEU A 98 5.65 13.20 7.24
N ALA A 99 4.47 12.64 7.49
CA ALA A 99 4.01 12.36 8.84
C ALA A 99 4.92 11.33 9.53
N GLY A 100 5.30 10.25 8.84
CA GLY A 100 6.25 9.27 9.34
C GLY A 100 7.60 9.91 9.74
N ALA A 101 8.09 10.86 8.95
CA ALA A 101 9.32 11.59 9.27
C ALA A 101 9.18 12.46 10.53
N LYS A 102 8.02 13.07 10.74
CA LYS A 102 7.74 13.86 11.98
C LYS A 102 7.64 13.00 13.23
N PHE A 103 7.35 11.72 13.09
CA PHE A 103 7.33 10.74 14.18
C PHE A 103 8.62 9.94 14.29
N ASP A 104 9.70 10.38 13.64
CA ASP A 104 11.02 9.70 13.61
C ASP A 104 10.94 8.24 13.13
N ALA A 105 9.89 7.89 12.38
CA ALA A 105 9.71 6.55 11.81
C ALA A 105 10.48 6.36 10.49
N VAL A 106 10.81 7.46 9.80
CA VAL A 106 11.57 7.47 8.55
C VAL A 106 12.43 8.75 8.48
N MET A 107 13.64 8.63 7.96
CA MET A 107 14.51 9.79 7.68
C MET A 107 14.39 10.19 6.22
N LEU A 108 14.44 11.51 5.94
CA LEU A 108 14.39 12.10 4.60
C LEU A 108 15.73 12.76 4.27
N PRO A 109 16.72 12.02 3.74
CA PRO A 109 18.07 12.53 3.50
C PRO A 109 18.12 13.71 2.52
N LEU A 110 17.18 13.78 1.56
CA LEU A 110 17.08 14.87 0.59
C LEU A 110 16.34 16.10 1.15
N GLY A 111 15.87 16.03 2.41
CA GLY A 111 14.99 17.03 3.01
C GLY A 111 13.52 16.85 2.62
N GLU A 112 12.62 17.48 3.41
CA GLU A 112 11.17 17.29 3.25
C GLU A 112 10.64 17.71 1.87
N VAL A 113 11.18 18.81 1.30
CA VAL A 113 10.70 19.35 0.02
C VAL A 113 11.03 18.41 -1.15
N TRP A 114 12.27 18.01 -1.30
CA TRP A 114 12.70 17.16 -2.42
C TRP A 114 12.16 15.75 -2.31
N SER A 115 12.24 15.15 -1.13
CA SER A 115 11.60 13.84 -0.89
C SER A 115 10.09 13.90 -1.11
N GLY A 116 9.44 14.99 -0.66
CA GLY A 116 8.02 15.19 -0.87
C GLY A 116 7.62 15.28 -2.35
N LEU A 117 8.36 16.03 -3.16
CA LEU A 117 8.11 16.15 -4.61
C LEU A 117 8.23 14.79 -5.31
N ILE A 118 9.27 14.03 -5.00
CA ILE A 118 9.48 12.69 -5.56
C ILE A 118 8.34 11.76 -5.14
N LEU A 119 7.95 11.78 -3.86
CA LEU A 119 6.86 10.96 -3.34
C LEU A 119 5.52 11.32 -3.98
N VAL A 120 5.21 12.60 -4.18
CA VAL A 120 4.00 13.02 -4.91
C VAL A 120 3.97 12.43 -6.30
N LEU A 121 5.06 12.52 -7.08
CA LEU A 121 5.12 11.98 -8.44
C LEU A 121 4.95 10.47 -8.45
N ILE A 122 5.64 9.76 -7.58
CA ILE A 122 5.55 8.29 -7.51
C ILE A 122 4.16 7.85 -7.10
N TRP A 123 3.57 8.42 -6.06
CA TRP A 123 2.26 8.04 -5.59
C TRP A 123 1.12 8.45 -6.54
N SER A 124 1.31 9.52 -7.31
CA SER A 124 0.37 9.91 -8.38
C SER A 124 0.28 8.84 -9.49
N CYS A 125 1.34 8.08 -9.70
CA CYS A 125 1.32 6.95 -10.64
C CYS A 125 0.96 5.64 -9.94
N LEU A 126 1.54 5.38 -8.78
CA LEU A 126 1.41 4.11 -8.05
C LEU A 126 -0.03 3.84 -7.61
N PHE A 127 -0.71 4.82 -7.03
CA PHE A 127 -2.05 4.62 -6.51
C PHE A 127 -3.07 4.21 -7.58
N PRO A 128 -3.20 4.91 -8.73
CA PRO A 128 -4.06 4.46 -9.82
C PRO A 128 -3.68 3.08 -10.37
N VAL A 129 -2.39 2.80 -10.50
CA VAL A 129 -1.90 1.49 -10.98
C VAL A 129 -2.34 0.38 -10.03
N LEU A 130 -2.20 0.56 -8.72
CA LEU A 130 -2.64 -0.42 -7.73
C LEU A 130 -4.15 -0.62 -7.74
N LEU A 131 -4.94 0.45 -7.92
CA LEU A 131 -6.40 0.36 -8.08
C LEU A 131 -6.79 -0.43 -9.34
N ILE A 132 -6.08 -0.24 -10.46
CA ILE A 132 -6.31 -0.97 -11.71
C ILE A 132 -5.94 -2.45 -11.51
N ILE A 133 -4.79 -2.75 -10.93
CA ILE A 133 -4.33 -4.13 -10.72
C ILE A 133 -5.31 -4.89 -9.82
N SER A 134 -5.68 -4.32 -8.68
CA SER A 134 -6.62 -4.97 -7.77
C SER A 134 -7.99 -5.19 -8.42
N SER A 135 -8.49 -4.24 -9.22
CA SER A 135 -9.75 -4.42 -9.96
C SER A 135 -9.68 -5.52 -11.02
N ARG A 136 -8.53 -5.69 -11.68
CA ARG A 136 -8.32 -6.77 -12.66
C ARG A 136 -8.29 -8.14 -12.02
N ILE A 137 -7.65 -8.28 -10.84
CA ILE A 137 -7.66 -9.51 -10.07
C ILE A 137 -9.09 -9.88 -9.70
N THR A 138 -9.90 -8.91 -9.23
CA THR A 138 -11.30 -9.10 -8.90
C THR A 138 -12.11 -9.61 -10.09
N THR A 139 -11.94 -9.00 -11.26
CA THR A 139 -12.69 -9.38 -12.48
C THR A 139 -12.34 -10.81 -12.93
N VAL A 140 -11.06 -11.18 -12.89
CA VAL A 140 -10.61 -12.54 -13.28
C VAL A 140 -11.14 -13.60 -12.31
N ASP A 141 -11.13 -13.31 -11.02
CA ASP A 141 -11.60 -14.28 -10.01
C ASP A 141 -13.11 -14.55 -10.14
N LEU A 142 -13.91 -13.49 -10.35
CA LEU A 142 -15.36 -13.64 -10.63
C LEU A 142 -15.63 -14.44 -11.91
N ALA A 143 -14.87 -14.22 -12.98
CA ALA A 143 -15.02 -14.97 -14.22
C ALA A 143 -14.68 -16.47 -14.06
N LEU A 144 -13.77 -16.82 -13.17
CA LEU A 144 -13.43 -18.20 -12.85
C LEU A 144 -14.49 -18.90 -11.96
N GLU A 145 -15.21 -18.14 -11.16
CA GLU A 145 -16.33 -18.65 -10.35
C GLU A 145 -17.58 -18.92 -11.21
N ASP A 146 -17.92 -18.03 -12.15
CA ASP A 146 -19.05 -18.16 -13.07
C ASP A 146 -18.87 -19.30 -14.10
N GLY A 147 -17.65 -19.67 -14.40
CA GLY A 147 -17.31 -20.75 -15.34
C GLY A 147 -17.31 -22.16 -14.74
N ARG A 148 -17.63 -22.29 -13.45
CA ARG A 148 -17.77 -23.58 -12.73
C ARG A 148 -19.20 -23.89 -12.40
#